data_893907736de79491f74de7fbf847b164
#
_entry.id   893907736de79491f74de7fbf847b164
#
_cell.length_a   1.000
_cell.length_b   1.000
_cell.length_c   1.000
_cell.angle_alpha   90.00
_cell.angle_beta   90.00
_cell.angle_gamma   90.00
#
_symmetry.space_group_name_H-M   'P 1'
#
loop_
_entity.id
_entity.type
_entity.pdbx_description
1 polymer ?
#
loop_
_entity_poly.entity_id
_entity_poly.type
_entity_poly.pdbx_seq_one_letter_code
_entity_poly.pdbx_strand_id
1 'polypeptide(L)'
;YASQLQAAGIPIMIRPFHENTGSWFWWGSMNTAETYKSLYRYTKDYMEQSGVHNLLWVYSPNGPVTSEAAYVSYYPGDEYVDILAFDYYNDYNSYPAAADNSFFDSLDTTCNIVSSIAAKRGKIPAIAECGVRVMKKDGSDNEGLLVKGNPVGTEASGKNWYQEVNDIAKKNNMPYYLVWANFGDSNFYVPYKYDATHGQELINDFIKYYNDDSSIFGGDTGFYNNMGTLAGVSANTYTGQMGYMVYPFDRDTILKATTLKAGVKN
;
A
#
# COMPACT_ATOMS: atom_id res chain seq x y z
N TYR A 1 -15.54 12.85 11.63
CA TYR A 1 -14.99 12.76 10.27
C TYR A 1 -15.72 11.71 9.43
N ALA A 2 -15.78 10.43 9.87
CA ALA A 2 -16.47 9.37 9.12
C ALA A 2 -17.94 9.69 8.83
N SER A 3 -18.68 10.23 9.81
CA SER A 3 -20.06 10.65 9.64
C SER A 3 -20.24 11.79 8.61
N GLN A 4 -19.26 12.68 8.49
CA GLN A 4 -19.26 13.73 7.47
C GLN A 4 -19.11 13.16 6.07
N LEU A 5 -18.20 12.19 5.90
CA LEU A 5 -18.01 11.51 4.61
C LEU A 5 -19.22 10.61 4.28
N GLN A 6 -19.84 9.98 5.29
CA GLN A 6 -21.09 9.24 5.12
C GLN A 6 -22.21 10.15 4.58
N ALA A 7 -22.37 11.33 5.17
CA ALA A 7 -23.37 12.30 4.70
C ALA A 7 -23.13 12.76 3.26
N ALA A 8 -21.87 12.71 2.81
CA ALA A 8 -21.49 12.98 1.42
C ALA A 8 -21.55 11.75 0.50
N GLY A 9 -21.97 10.58 1.02
CA GLY A 9 -22.04 9.33 0.23
C GLY A 9 -20.68 8.72 -0.09
N ILE A 10 -19.63 9.06 0.67
CA ILE A 10 -18.25 8.61 0.41
C ILE A 10 -17.93 7.40 1.30
N PRO A 11 -17.63 6.22 0.73
CA PRO A 11 -17.14 5.08 1.51
C PRO A 11 -15.70 5.28 1.94
N ILE A 12 -15.33 4.67 3.06
CA ILE A 12 -13.99 4.75 3.65
C ILE A 12 -13.47 3.34 3.90
N MET A 13 -12.25 3.03 3.48
CA MET A 13 -11.52 1.88 3.98
C MET A 13 -10.84 2.28 5.29
N ILE A 14 -11.18 1.59 6.39
CA ILE A 14 -10.56 1.78 7.69
C ILE A 14 -9.69 0.57 8.03
N ARG A 15 -8.44 0.83 8.38
CA ARG A 15 -7.46 -0.19 8.77
C ARG A 15 -6.98 0.06 10.21
N PRO A 16 -7.82 -0.25 11.20
CA PRO A 16 -7.45 -0.06 12.59
C PRO A 16 -6.50 -1.17 13.05
N PHE A 17 -5.64 -0.86 14.01
CA PHE A 17 -4.82 -1.85 14.72
C PHE A 17 -4.00 -2.75 13.79
N HIS A 18 -3.44 -2.16 12.71
CA HIS A 18 -2.59 -2.86 11.74
C HIS A 18 -1.32 -3.40 12.38
N GLU A 19 -0.64 -4.30 11.69
CA GLU A 19 0.63 -4.92 12.13
C GLU A 19 0.58 -5.51 13.54
N ASN A 20 -0.57 -6.05 13.92
CA ASN A 20 -0.84 -6.58 15.25
C ASN A 20 0.03 -7.79 15.63
N THR A 21 0.71 -8.40 14.69
CA THR A 21 1.68 -9.48 14.93
C THR A 21 3.07 -8.97 15.31
N GLY A 22 3.34 -7.66 15.13
CA GLY A 22 4.53 -6.98 15.60
C GLY A 22 4.42 -6.49 17.05
N SER A 23 5.53 -6.12 17.65
CA SER A 23 5.61 -5.68 19.08
C SER A 23 5.73 -4.17 19.26
N TRP A 24 5.74 -3.39 18.18
CA TRP A 24 5.98 -1.94 18.22
C TRP A 24 4.75 -1.09 18.51
N PHE A 25 3.55 -1.65 18.41
CA PHE A 25 2.31 -0.97 18.77
C PHE A 25 1.71 -1.51 20.08
N TRP A 26 1.04 -0.67 20.86
CA TRP A 26 0.38 -1.07 22.09
C TRP A 26 -0.73 -2.12 21.88
N TRP A 27 -1.31 -2.21 20.68
CA TRP A 27 -2.30 -3.23 20.29
C TRP A 27 -1.66 -4.49 19.71
N GLY A 28 -0.34 -4.56 19.63
CA GLY A 28 0.41 -5.62 18.95
C GLY A 28 0.56 -6.92 19.75
N SER A 29 1.58 -7.68 19.39
CA SER A 29 1.81 -9.07 19.84
C SER A 29 2.04 -9.25 21.34
N MET A 30 2.17 -8.17 22.10
CA MET A 30 2.19 -8.23 23.58
C MET A 30 0.81 -8.55 24.16
N ASN A 31 -0.24 -8.46 23.38
CA ASN A 31 -1.59 -8.80 23.76
C ASN A 31 -1.95 -10.23 23.32
N THR A 32 -2.89 -10.85 24.05
CA THR A 32 -3.42 -12.12 23.59
C THR A 32 -4.26 -11.94 22.33
N ALA A 33 -4.42 -12.99 21.53
CA ALA A 33 -5.27 -12.96 20.35
C ALA A 33 -6.72 -12.58 20.70
N GLU A 34 -7.24 -13.05 21.83
CA GLU A 34 -8.62 -12.72 22.25
C GLU A 34 -8.77 -11.25 22.68
N THR A 35 -7.76 -10.67 23.31
CA THR A 35 -7.75 -9.23 23.64
C THR A 35 -7.79 -8.39 22.37
N TYR A 36 -6.96 -8.73 21.38
CA TYR A 36 -6.94 -8.04 20.10
C TYR A 36 -8.28 -8.15 19.35
N LYS A 37 -8.81 -9.38 19.22
CA LYS A 37 -10.10 -9.62 18.57
C LYS A 37 -11.22 -8.84 19.24
N SER A 38 -11.24 -8.82 20.57
CA SER A 38 -12.24 -8.08 21.37
C SER A 38 -12.13 -6.58 21.12
N LEU A 39 -10.93 -6.02 21.06
CA LEU A 39 -10.72 -4.61 20.75
C LEU A 39 -11.22 -4.25 19.36
N TYR A 40 -10.88 -5.07 18.36
CA TYR A 40 -11.29 -4.84 16.97
C TYR A 40 -12.83 -4.88 16.84
N ARG A 41 -13.47 -5.92 17.38
CA ARG A 41 -14.92 -6.09 17.38
C ARG A 41 -15.62 -4.93 18.08
N TYR A 42 -15.17 -4.60 19.29
CA TYR A 42 -15.70 -3.46 20.04
C TYR A 42 -15.65 -2.16 19.24
N THR A 43 -14.54 -1.92 18.54
CA THR A 43 -14.38 -0.70 17.76
C THR A 43 -15.37 -0.64 16.60
N LYS A 44 -15.57 -1.74 15.87
CA LYS A 44 -16.59 -1.81 14.81
C LYS A 44 -18.00 -1.61 15.36
N ASP A 45 -18.36 -2.37 16.39
CA ASP A 45 -19.69 -2.29 17.01
C ASP A 45 -20.00 -0.88 17.52
N TYR A 46 -19.01 -0.23 18.14
CA TYR A 46 -19.15 1.14 18.63
C TYR A 46 -19.37 2.15 17.50
N MET A 47 -18.64 2.01 16.39
CA MET A 47 -18.80 2.89 15.21
C MET A 47 -20.20 2.70 14.59
N GLU A 48 -20.66 1.48 14.43
CA GLU A 48 -21.99 1.17 13.90
C GLU A 48 -23.12 1.67 14.82
N GLN A 49 -23.00 1.45 16.13
CA GLN A 49 -23.94 1.98 17.13
C GLN A 49 -23.97 3.51 17.16
N SER A 50 -22.85 4.15 16.77
CA SER A 50 -22.75 5.61 16.62
C SER A 50 -23.30 6.11 15.29
N GLY A 51 -23.90 5.24 14.47
CA GLY A 51 -24.52 5.59 13.19
C GLY A 51 -23.55 5.72 12.02
N VAL A 52 -22.34 5.14 12.12
CA VAL A 52 -21.34 5.16 11.03
C VAL A 52 -21.39 3.82 10.29
N HIS A 53 -21.83 3.83 9.04
CA HIS A 53 -22.09 2.63 8.23
C HIS A 53 -21.38 2.63 6.86
N ASN A 54 -20.54 3.61 6.58
CA ASN A 54 -19.82 3.76 5.32
C ASN A 54 -18.39 3.22 5.35
N LEU A 55 -18.07 2.32 6.29
CA LEU A 55 -16.73 1.79 6.50
C LEU A 55 -16.57 0.39 5.90
N LEU A 56 -15.48 0.19 5.16
CA LEU A 56 -14.94 -1.11 4.79
C LEU A 56 -13.77 -1.44 5.73
N TRP A 57 -13.87 -2.54 6.45
CA TRP A 57 -12.96 -2.90 7.52
C TRP A 57 -11.81 -3.78 7.03
N VAL A 58 -10.59 -3.32 7.24
CA VAL A 58 -9.37 -3.99 6.80
C VAL A 58 -8.65 -4.63 7.98
N TYR A 59 -8.40 -5.94 7.89
CA TYR A 59 -7.50 -6.67 8.79
C TYR A 59 -6.14 -6.82 8.11
N SER A 60 -5.05 -6.35 8.76
CA SER A 60 -3.72 -6.27 8.17
C SER A 60 -2.62 -6.60 9.21
N PRO A 61 -2.31 -7.88 9.42
CA PRO A 61 -1.15 -8.27 10.21
C PRO A 61 0.16 -7.99 9.48
N ASN A 62 1.28 -8.01 10.21
CA ASN A 62 2.61 -7.92 9.62
C ASN A 62 2.99 -9.22 8.90
N GLY A 63 3.58 -9.09 7.70
CA GLY A 63 4.12 -10.20 6.93
C GLY A 63 5.56 -10.58 7.30
N PRO A 64 6.11 -11.65 6.70
CA PRO A 64 5.44 -12.52 5.75
C PRO A 64 4.42 -13.46 6.40
N VAL A 65 3.38 -13.83 5.67
CA VAL A 65 2.40 -14.84 6.11
C VAL A 65 2.86 -16.21 5.68
N THR A 66 3.04 -17.10 6.66
CA THR A 66 3.62 -18.44 6.42
C THR A 66 2.58 -19.56 6.37
N SER A 67 1.36 -19.31 6.87
CA SER A 67 0.25 -20.28 6.84
C SER A 67 -1.09 -19.61 7.10
N GLU A 68 -2.19 -20.28 6.68
CA GLU A 68 -3.54 -19.87 7.02
C GLU A 68 -3.76 -19.82 8.54
N ALA A 69 -3.28 -20.82 9.28
CA ALA A 69 -3.42 -20.85 10.75
C ALA A 69 -2.74 -19.66 11.43
N ALA A 70 -1.55 -19.28 10.98
CA ALA A 70 -0.85 -18.11 11.51
C ALA A 70 -1.63 -16.82 11.20
N TYR A 71 -2.12 -16.67 9.96
CA TYR A 71 -2.87 -15.48 9.55
C TYR A 71 -4.16 -15.29 10.34
N VAL A 72 -4.95 -16.37 10.52
CA VAL A 72 -6.25 -16.28 11.19
C VAL A 72 -6.17 -16.29 12.71
N SER A 73 -5.00 -16.46 13.30
CA SER A 73 -4.85 -16.55 14.77
C SER A 73 -5.41 -15.32 15.52
N TYR A 74 -5.24 -14.13 14.95
CA TYR A 74 -5.75 -12.86 15.47
C TYR A 74 -6.96 -12.33 14.68
N TYR A 75 -7.48 -13.08 13.72
CA TYR A 75 -8.57 -12.63 12.85
C TYR A 75 -9.87 -12.39 13.64
N PRO A 76 -10.49 -11.19 13.53
CA PRO A 76 -11.67 -10.84 14.34
C PRO A 76 -12.95 -11.63 14.00
N GLY A 77 -13.03 -12.16 12.78
CA GLY A 77 -14.22 -12.87 12.29
C GLY A 77 -14.76 -12.28 10.98
N ASP A 78 -15.50 -13.10 10.24
CA ASP A 78 -15.97 -12.73 8.90
C ASP A 78 -16.98 -11.57 8.92
N GLU A 79 -17.75 -11.42 9.99
CA GLU A 79 -18.71 -10.34 10.18
C GLU A 79 -18.04 -9.00 10.52
N TYR A 80 -16.77 -8.99 10.88
CA TYR A 80 -16.04 -7.81 11.29
C TYR A 80 -15.07 -7.27 10.25
N VAL A 81 -14.79 -8.02 9.19
CA VAL A 81 -13.75 -7.69 8.21
C VAL A 81 -14.28 -7.83 6.79
N ASP A 82 -14.00 -6.87 5.94
CA ASP A 82 -14.31 -6.86 4.51
C ASP A 82 -13.09 -7.19 3.66
N ILE A 83 -11.92 -6.73 4.08
CA ILE A 83 -10.66 -6.82 3.34
C ILE A 83 -9.63 -7.54 4.19
N LEU A 84 -9.09 -8.64 3.65
CA LEU A 84 -7.99 -9.40 4.22
C LEU A 84 -6.68 -8.92 3.61
N ALA A 85 -5.87 -8.25 4.41
CA ALA A 85 -4.63 -7.63 3.94
C ALA A 85 -3.42 -8.02 4.79
N PHE A 86 -2.25 -7.52 4.42
CA PHE A 86 -1.02 -7.63 5.20
C PHE A 86 -0.10 -6.48 4.85
N ASP A 87 0.88 -6.21 5.74
CA ASP A 87 1.93 -5.22 5.54
C ASP A 87 3.26 -5.96 5.42
N TYR A 88 4.02 -5.74 4.34
CA TYR A 88 5.28 -6.44 4.13
C TYR A 88 6.30 -5.61 3.38
N TYR A 89 7.43 -5.34 4.03
CA TYR A 89 8.50 -4.49 3.53
C TYR A 89 9.72 -5.28 3.09
N ASN A 90 10.38 -4.75 2.08
CA ASN A 90 11.64 -5.25 1.57
C ASN A 90 12.79 -4.45 2.17
N ASP A 91 13.36 -4.96 3.26
CA ASP A 91 14.43 -4.31 4.00
C ASP A 91 15.78 -4.90 3.62
N TYR A 92 16.68 -4.05 3.14
CA TYR A 92 18.03 -4.45 2.74
C TYR A 92 19.10 -3.76 3.58
N ASN A 93 20.17 -4.52 3.89
CA ASN A 93 21.41 -3.95 4.43
C ASN A 93 22.32 -3.36 3.33
N SER A 94 22.01 -3.67 2.09
CA SER A 94 22.62 -3.14 0.88
C SER A 94 21.64 -3.31 -0.27
N TYR A 95 21.86 -2.61 -1.37
CA TYR A 95 21.01 -2.77 -2.55
C TYR A 95 20.99 -4.25 -3.00
N PRO A 96 19.82 -4.84 -3.29
CA PRO A 96 19.75 -6.26 -3.65
C PRO A 96 20.44 -6.52 -4.98
N ALA A 97 21.16 -7.63 -5.06
CA ALA A 97 21.64 -8.12 -6.34
C ALA A 97 20.47 -8.42 -7.27
N ALA A 98 20.65 -8.23 -8.58
CA ALA A 98 19.60 -8.48 -9.57
C ALA A 98 19.01 -9.91 -9.49
N ALA A 99 19.82 -10.88 -9.05
CA ALA A 99 19.41 -12.28 -8.88
C ALA A 99 18.75 -12.59 -7.53
N ASP A 100 18.68 -11.64 -6.59
CA ASP A 100 18.06 -11.86 -5.29
C ASP A 100 16.54 -11.72 -5.41
N ASN A 101 15.83 -12.84 -5.36
CA ASN A 101 14.37 -12.92 -5.40
C ASN A 101 13.74 -13.24 -4.04
N SER A 102 14.51 -13.30 -2.97
CA SER A 102 14.04 -13.79 -1.67
C SER A 102 12.80 -13.05 -1.15
N PHE A 103 12.74 -11.73 -1.30
CA PHE A 103 11.56 -10.95 -0.95
C PHE A 103 10.37 -11.27 -1.85
N PHE A 104 10.57 -11.31 -3.16
CA PHE A 104 9.50 -11.52 -4.13
C PHE A 104 8.90 -12.91 -4.05
N ASP A 105 9.72 -13.95 -3.82
CA ASP A 105 9.25 -15.31 -3.58
C ASP A 105 8.41 -15.39 -2.30
N SER A 106 8.83 -14.70 -1.25
CA SER A 106 8.10 -14.61 0.01
C SER A 106 6.82 -13.79 -0.11
N LEU A 107 6.85 -12.69 -0.88
CA LEU A 107 5.68 -11.86 -1.18
C LEU A 107 4.64 -12.66 -1.97
N ASP A 108 5.06 -13.36 -3.02
CA ASP A 108 4.17 -14.20 -3.83
C ASP A 108 3.51 -15.29 -2.99
N THR A 109 4.28 -15.96 -2.13
CA THR A 109 3.75 -16.95 -1.19
C THR A 109 2.71 -16.34 -0.25
N THR A 110 3.02 -15.18 0.33
CA THR A 110 2.11 -14.45 1.22
C THR A 110 0.82 -14.04 0.51
N CYS A 111 0.95 -13.46 -0.68
CA CYS A 111 -0.20 -13.09 -1.52
C CYS A 111 -1.09 -14.30 -1.83
N ASN A 112 -0.49 -15.42 -2.22
CA ASN A 112 -1.24 -16.64 -2.52
C ASN A 112 -2.03 -17.17 -1.32
N ILE A 113 -1.41 -17.20 -0.13
CA ILE A 113 -2.07 -17.62 1.11
C ILE A 113 -3.25 -16.68 1.43
N VAL A 114 -3.02 -15.37 1.46
CA VAL A 114 -4.06 -14.39 1.83
C VAL A 114 -5.19 -14.35 0.80
N SER A 115 -4.87 -14.39 -0.49
CA SER A 115 -5.87 -14.46 -1.56
C SER A 115 -6.73 -15.73 -1.46
N SER A 116 -6.11 -16.89 -1.17
CA SER A 116 -6.83 -18.13 -0.97
C SER A 116 -7.78 -18.10 0.22
N ILE A 117 -7.35 -17.49 1.34
CA ILE A 117 -8.20 -17.29 2.52
C ILE A 117 -9.36 -16.35 2.20
N ALA A 118 -9.07 -15.25 1.51
CA ALA A 118 -10.07 -14.26 1.11
C ALA A 118 -11.13 -14.89 0.20
N ALA A 119 -10.73 -15.65 -0.80
CA ALA A 119 -11.64 -16.37 -1.71
C ALA A 119 -12.56 -17.35 -0.96
N LYS A 120 -12.01 -18.14 -0.02
CA LYS A 120 -12.80 -19.06 0.81
C LYS A 120 -13.85 -18.34 1.67
N ARG A 121 -13.60 -17.13 2.10
CA ARG A 121 -14.43 -16.33 3.00
C ARG A 121 -15.28 -15.28 2.30
N GLY A 122 -15.20 -15.17 0.97
CA GLY A 122 -15.89 -14.13 0.20
C GLY A 122 -15.41 -12.71 0.55
N LYS A 123 -14.10 -12.54 0.80
CA LYS A 123 -13.47 -11.27 1.15
C LYS A 123 -12.55 -10.80 0.04
N ILE A 124 -12.15 -9.53 0.12
CA ILE A 124 -11.22 -8.89 -0.81
C ILE A 124 -9.80 -9.05 -0.26
N PRO A 125 -8.83 -9.63 -1.01
CA PRO A 125 -7.44 -9.64 -0.58
C PRO A 125 -6.73 -8.33 -0.95
N ALA A 126 -5.68 -7.94 -0.18
CA ALA A 126 -4.89 -6.76 -0.52
C ALA A 126 -3.49 -6.78 0.12
N ILE A 127 -2.59 -5.94 -0.41
CA ILE A 127 -1.33 -5.58 0.23
C ILE A 127 -1.53 -4.18 0.81
N ALA A 128 -1.75 -4.08 2.14
CA ALA A 128 -2.13 -2.82 2.76
C ALA A 128 -0.96 -1.87 2.97
N GLU A 129 0.25 -2.40 3.10
CA GLU A 129 1.50 -1.64 3.04
C GLU A 129 2.62 -2.46 2.42
N CYS A 130 3.40 -1.83 1.58
CA CYS A 130 4.67 -2.37 1.10
C CYS A 130 5.65 -1.23 0.83
N GLY A 131 6.88 -1.58 0.61
CA GLY A 131 7.93 -0.65 0.27
C GLY A 131 9.28 -1.31 0.25
N VAL A 132 10.23 -0.68 -0.42
CA VAL A 132 11.63 -1.10 -0.42
C VAL A 132 12.46 -0.01 0.23
N ARG A 133 13.33 -0.41 1.14
CA ARG A 133 14.26 0.49 1.80
C ARG A 133 15.62 -0.16 1.95
N VAL A 134 16.65 0.66 1.83
CA VAL A 134 18.03 0.25 2.06
C VAL A 134 18.48 0.83 3.39
N MET A 135 18.85 -0.04 4.31
CA MET A 135 19.41 0.37 5.60
C MET A 135 20.84 0.87 5.43
N LYS A 136 21.22 1.91 6.15
CA LYS A 136 22.62 2.32 6.23
C LYS A 136 23.47 1.21 6.80
N LYS A 137 24.74 1.13 6.37
CA LYS A 137 25.69 0.13 6.82
C LYS A 137 25.93 0.12 8.35
N ASP A 138 25.71 1.24 9.01
CA ASP A 138 25.84 1.36 10.46
C ASP A 138 24.56 1.01 11.24
N GLY A 139 23.50 0.62 10.53
CA GLY A 139 22.21 0.29 11.12
C GLY A 139 21.41 1.49 11.60
N SER A 140 21.94 2.71 11.44
CA SER A 140 21.18 3.94 11.67
C SER A 140 20.41 4.30 10.43
N ASP A 141 19.19 4.75 10.58
CA ASP A 141 18.29 5.31 9.57
C ASP A 141 18.38 4.77 8.12
N ASN A 142 17.26 4.70 7.47
CA ASN A 142 17.17 4.43 6.04
C ASN A 142 17.76 5.59 5.25
N GLU A 143 18.74 5.34 4.39
CA GLU A 143 19.15 6.32 3.38
C GLU A 143 18.09 6.45 2.27
N GLY A 144 17.02 5.61 2.34
CA GLY A 144 16.15 5.46 1.21
C GLY A 144 16.90 4.94 0.00
N LEU A 145 16.24 4.85 -1.12
CA LEU A 145 16.87 4.54 -2.40
C LEU A 145 17.44 5.81 -3.08
N LEU A 146 17.77 6.82 -2.29
CA LEU A 146 18.43 8.03 -2.74
C LEU A 146 19.92 7.81 -2.73
N VAL A 147 20.46 7.45 -3.87
CA VAL A 147 21.91 7.48 -4.07
C VAL A 147 22.29 8.88 -4.55
N LYS A 148 22.84 9.66 -3.65
CA LYS A 148 23.56 10.87 -4.03
C LYS A 148 24.65 10.49 -5.03
N GLY A 149 24.55 10.98 -6.24
CA GLY A 149 25.51 10.69 -7.29
C GLY A 149 25.00 9.82 -8.43
N ASN A 150 23.84 9.20 -8.32
CA ASN A 150 23.25 8.51 -9.46
C ASN A 150 22.44 9.49 -10.31
N PRO A 151 22.79 9.68 -11.59
CA PRO A 151 21.98 10.45 -12.52
C PRO A 151 20.57 9.87 -12.64
N VAL A 152 19.58 10.73 -12.80
CA VAL A 152 18.22 10.28 -13.14
C VAL A 152 18.25 9.44 -14.41
N GLY A 153 17.69 8.25 -14.34
CA GLY A 153 17.65 7.31 -15.46
C GLY A 153 18.77 6.26 -15.48
N THR A 154 19.64 6.22 -14.46
CA THR A 154 20.58 5.11 -14.28
C THR A 154 19.98 4.11 -13.28
N GLU A 155 19.88 2.85 -13.72
CA GLU A 155 19.46 1.74 -12.86
C GLU A 155 20.67 1.21 -12.11
N ALA A 156 20.69 1.34 -10.80
CA ALA A 156 21.84 0.89 -10.02
C ALA A 156 21.86 -0.62 -9.77
N SER A 157 20.74 -1.31 -9.87
CA SER A 157 20.64 -2.72 -9.47
C SER A 157 20.09 -3.66 -10.52
N GLY A 158 19.43 -3.17 -11.54
CA GLY A 158 18.70 -4.00 -12.49
C GLY A 158 17.46 -4.70 -11.92
N LYS A 159 17.03 -4.38 -10.70
CA LYS A 159 15.75 -4.84 -10.14
C LYS A 159 14.62 -3.91 -10.55
N ASN A 160 13.53 -4.51 -11.01
CA ASN A 160 12.29 -3.82 -11.33
C ASN A 160 11.29 -4.04 -10.17
N TRP A 161 11.54 -3.41 -9.04
CA TRP A 161 10.80 -3.68 -7.80
C TRP A 161 9.29 -3.41 -7.95
N TYR A 162 8.89 -2.29 -8.53
CA TYR A 162 7.48 -1.93 -8.71
C TYR A 162 6.78 -2.83 -9.72
N GLN A 163 7.47 -3.18 -10.82
CA GLN A 163 6.96 -4.11 -11.80
C GLN A 163 6.77 -5.51 -11.21
N GLU A 164 7.75 -6.01 -10.48
CA GLU A 164 7.67 -7.34 -9.84
C GLU A 164 6.55 -7.40 -8.79
N VAL A 165 6.39 -6.35 -7.98
CA VAL A 165 5.25 -6.26 -7.02
C VAL A 165 3.91 -6.21 -7.76
N ASN A 166 3.81 -5.44 -8.85
CA ASN A 166 2.61 -5.37 -9.67
C ASN A 166 2.25 -6.72 -10.29
N ASP A 167 3.23 -7.43 -10.83
CA ASP A 167 3.03 -8.76 -11.43
C ASP A 167 2.58 -9.78 -10.38
N ILE A 168 3.16 -9.76 -9.19
CA ILE A 168 2.77 -10.62 -8.07
C ILE A 168 1.34 -10.28 -7.61
N ALA A 169 1.01 -9.00 -7.45
CA ALA A 169 -0.32 -8.57 -7.08
C ALA A 169 -1.37 -9.02 -8.09
N LYS A 170 -1.11 -8.83 -9.38
CA LYS A 170 -1.95 -9.26 -10.48
C LYS A 170 -2.13 -10.78 -10.52
N LYS A 171 -1.05 -11.55 -10.42
CA LYS A 171 -1.05 -13.02 -10.38
C LYS A 171 -1.94 -13.56 -9.25
N ASN A 172 -1.95 -12.90 -8.10
CA ASN A 172 -2.65 -13.33 -6.90
C ASN A 172 -3.99 -12.61 -6.68
N ASN A 173 -4.51 -11.89 -7.67
CA ASN A 173 -5.79 -11.17 -7.60
C ASN A 173 -5.85 -10.16 -6.43
N MET A 174 -4.74 -9.46 -6.14
CA MET A 174 -4.70 -8.35 -5.19
C MET A 174 -5.18 -7.08 -5.89
N PRO A 175 -6.40 -6.57 -5.60
CA PRO A 175 -6.97 -5.41 -6.32
C PRO A 175 -6.25 -4.09 -6.02
N TYR A 176 -5.54 -4.01 -4.90
CA TYR A 176 -4.67 -2.88 -4.62
C TYR A 176 -3.45 -3.26 -3.78
N TYR A 177 -2.43 -2.45 -3.87
CA TYR A 177 -1.35 -2.38 -2.91
C TYR A 177 -0.99 -0.91 -2.63
N LEU A 178 -0.54 -0.65 -1.42
CA LEU A 178 -0.13 0.68 -0.99
C LEU A 178 1.38 0.69 -0.79
N VAL A 179 2.07 1.56 -1.53
CA VAL A 179 3.47 1.86 -1.26
C VAL A 179 3.52 2.97 -0.20
N TRP A 180 4.32 2.75 0.85
CA TRP A 180 4.36 3.67 1.98
C TRP A 180 4.87 5.07 1.61
N ALA A 181 4.60 6.03 2.48
CA ALA A 181 4.87 7.44 2.24
C ALA A 181 6.35 7.81 2.38
N ASN A 182 6.75 8.86 1.67
CA ASN A 182 8.01 9.52 1.92
C ASN A 182 7.88 10.45 3.12
N PHE A 183 8.81 10.37 4.07
CA PHE A 183 8.83 11.26 5.24
C PHE A 183 10.24 11.40 5.84
N GLY A 184 10.51 12.59 6.40
CA GLY A 184 11.83 12.89 6.93
C GLY A 184 12.93 12.88 5.85
N ASP A 185 14.16 12.75 6.28
CA ASP A 185 15.34 12.78 5.41
C ASP A 185 15.81 11.40 4.96
N SER A 186 15.11 10.33 5.36
CA SER A 186 15.61 8.96 5.25
C SER A 186 14.60 7.92 4.79
N ASN A 187 13.32 8.26 4.67
CA ASN A 187 12.29 7.31 4.26
C ASN A 187 11.71 7.70 2.91
N PHE A 188 12.15 7.02 1.85
CA PHE A 188 11.80 7.31 0.47
C PHE A 188 11.29 6.05 -0.23
N TYR A 189 10.03 5.75 -0.02
CA TYR A 189 9.37 4.58 -0.60
C TYR A 189 8.82 4.85 -2.00
N VAL A 190 8.46 6.09 -2.28
CA VAL A 190 7.95 6.50 -3.59
C VAL A 190 9.04 7.27 -4.34
N PRO A 191 9.32 6.93 -5.62
CA PRO A 191 10.35 7.59 -6.39
C PRO A 191 10.14 9.10 -6.51
N TYR A 192 11.21 9.86 -6.38
CA TYR A 192 11.21 11.30 -6.64
C TYR A 192 12.56 11.78 -7.16
N LYS A 193 12.56 12.96 -7.74
CA LYS A 193 13.76 13.64 -8.19
C LYS A 193 14.29 14.54 -7.08
N TYR A 194 15.54 14.34 -6.71
CA TYR A 194 16.18 15.15 -5.67
C TYR A 194 16.65 16.52 -6.20
N ASP A 195 17.30 16.54 -7.36
CA ASP A 195 17.74 17.76 -8.07
C ASP A 195 17.67 17.56 -9.59
N ALA A 196 18.29 18.42 -10.38
CA ALA A 196 18.23 18.36 -11.83
C ALA A 196 18.81 17.05 -12.42
N THR A 197 19.71 16.39 -11.70
CA THR A 197 20.46 15.24 -12.18
C THR A 197 20.35 14.00 -11.32
N HIS A 198 19.86 14.13 -10.08
CA HIS A 198 19.77 13.05 -9.12
C HIS A 198 18.34 12.74 -8.73
N GLY A 199 18.03 11.49 -8.52
CA GLY A 199 16.74 11.00 -8.08
C GLY A 199 16.82 9.61 -7.47
N GLN A 200 15.67 9.06 -7.13
CA GLN A 200 15.60 7.70 -6.63
C GLN A 200 15.96 6.70 -7.74
N GLU A 201 16.68 5.65 -7.40
CA GLU A 201 17.20 4.66 -8.36
C GLU A 201 16.10 3.91 -9.12
N LEU A 202 14.93 3.71 -8.52
CA LEU A 202 13.83 2.98 -9.13
C LEU A 202 12.85 3.86 -9.92
N ILE A 203 13.24 5.07 -10.25
CA ILE A 203 12.32 6.01 -10.96
C ILE A 203 11.88 5.45 -12.32
N ASN A 204 12.78 4.81 -13.05
CA ASN A 204 12.46 4.23 -14.36
C ASN A 204 11.55 3.01 -14.25
N ASP A 205 11.75 2.19 -13.22
CA ASP A 205 10.89 1.06 -12.91
C ASP A 205 9.48 1.54 -12.51
N PHE A 206 9.38 2.55 -11.65
CA PHE A 206 8.10 3.16 -11.29
C PHE A 206 7.36 3.73 -12.52
N ILE A 207 8.08 4.34 -13.46
CA ILE A 207 7.49 4.85 -14.70
C ILE A 207 6.90 3.70 -15.55
N LYS A 208 7.62 2.58 -15.65
CA LYS A 208 7.11 1.39 -16.34
C LYS A 208 5.82 0.90 -15.67
N TYR A 209 5.84 0.75 -14.35
CA TYR A 209 4.66 0.39 -13.56
C TYR A 209 3.51 1.38 -13.75
N TYR A 210 3.77 2.70 -13.69
CA TYR A 210 2.76 3.72 -13.91
C TYR A 210 2.08 3.61 -15.28
N ASN A 211 2.81 3.21 -16.31
CA ASN A 211 2.31 3.04 -17.68
C ASN A 211 1.83 1.62 -17.99
N ASP A 212 1.88 0.70 -17.05
CA ASP A 212 1.36 -0.66 -17.23
C ASP A 212 -0.16 -0.64 -17.33
N ASP A 213 -0.71 -1.41 -18.27
CA ASP A 213 -2.16 -1.48 -18.52
C ASP A 213 -2.96 -2.03 -17.32
N SER A 214 -2.30 -2.77 -16.43
CA SER A 214 -2.92 -3.32 -15.23
C SER A 214 -2.90 -2.36 -14.03
N SER A 215 -2.14 -1.26 -14.10
CA SER A 215 -2.08 -0.26 -13.04
C SER A 215 -3.14 0.84 -13.23
N ILE A 216 -3.80 1.23 -12.15
CA ILE A 216 -4.81 2.30 -12.17
C ILE A 216 -4.39 3.35 -11.14
N PHE A 217 -4.19 4.57 -11.60
CA PHE A 217 -3.87 5.72 -10.76
C PHE A 217 -5.04 6.69 -10.69
N GLY A 218 -5.16 7.42 -9.58
CA GLY A 218 -6.28 8.33 -9.33
C GLY A 218 -6.46 9.49 -10.33
N GLY A 219 -5.49 9.67 -11.24
CA GLY A 219 -5.61 10.60 -12.37
C GLY A 219 -6.07 9.95 -13.66
N ASP A 220 -6.27 8.64 -13.67
CA ASP A 220 -6.83 7.95 -14.83
C ASP A 220 -8.28 8.38 -14.98
N THR A 221 -8.55 9.04 -16.11
CA THR A 221 -9.81 9.71 -16.33
C THR A 221 -10.96 8.71 -16.52
N GLY A 222 -12.10 9.03 -15.96
CA GLY A 222 -13.33 8.27 -16.15
C GLY A 222 -13.73 7.38 -14.95
N PHE A 223 -12.79 6.97 -14.10
CA PHE A 223 -13.11 6.10 -12.98
C PHE A 223 -14.08 6.77 -11.98
N TYR A 224 -13.84 8.03 -11.67
CA TYR A 224 -14.71 8.82 -10.79
C TYR A 224 -15.93 9.43 -11.50
N ASN A 225 -15.88 9.55 -12.83
CA ASN A 225 -16.99 10.14 -13.60
C ASN A 225 -18.25 9.27 -13.60
N ASN A 226 -18.10 7.97 -13.36
CA ASN A 226 -19.20 7.01 -13.35
C ASN A 226 -19.67 6.62 -11.94
N MET A 227 -19.01 7.08 -10.89
CA MET A 227 -19.36 6.72 -9.51
C MET A 227 -20.76 7.18 -9.11
N GLY A 228 -21.20 8.35 -9.59
CA GLY A 228 -22.54 8.85 -9.35
C GLY A 228 -23.63 7.98 -9.98
N THR A 229 -23.36 7.33 -11.09
CA THR A 229 -24.27 6.41 -11.77
C THR A 229 -24.38 5.08 -11.06
N LEU A 230 -23.26 4.59 -10.51
CA LEU A 230 -23.19 3.32 -9.79
C LEU A 230 -23.82 3.39 -8.40
N ALA A 231 -23.73 4.54 -7.73
CA ALA A 231 -24.19 4.70 -6.35
C ALA A 231 -25.55 5.42 -6.23
N GLY A 232 -26.15 5.90 -7.31
CA GLY A 232 -27.37 6.74 -7.24
C GLY A 232 -27.13 8.09 -6.55
N VAL A 233 -25.89 8.49 -6.38
CA VAL A 233 -25.49 9.75 -5.75
C VAL A 233 -25.18 10.76 -6.84
N SER A 234 -25.78 11.96 -6.74
CA SER A 234 -25.37 13.07 -7.60
C SER A 234 -23.91 13.39 -7.34
N ALA A 235 -23.08 13.33 -8.39
CA ALA A 235 -21.70 13.72 -8.31
C ALA A 235 -21.62 15.21 -7.90
N ASN A 236 -21.41 15.47 -6.63
CA ASN A 236 -20.89 16.75 -6.20
C ASN A 236 -19.46 16.80 -6.71
N THR A 237 -19.17 17.72 -7.57
CA THR A 237 -17.85 17.96 -8.11
C THR A 237 -16.94 18.32 -6.93
N TYR A 238 -16.15 17.36 -6.47
CA TYR A 238 -15.12 17.63 -5.48
C TYR A 238 -13.99 18.39 -6.17
N THR A 239 -13.90 19.67 -5.86
CA THR A 239 -12.85 20.57 -6.41
C THR A 239 -11.63 20.68 -5.49
N GLY A 240 -11.60 19.94 -4.38
CA GLY A 240 -10.44 19.85 -3.49
C GLY A 240 -9.41 18.88 -4.06
N GLN A 241 -8.13 19.18 -3.85
CA GLN A 241 -7.08 18.21 -4.07
C GLN A 241 -7.37 17.00 -3.20
N MET A 242 -7.52 15.82 -3.79
CA MET A 242 -7.44 14.60 -3.03
C MET A 242 -6.02 14.57 -2.45
N GLY A 243 -5.95 14.68 -1.13
CA GLY A 243 -4.68 14.69 -0.44
C GLY A 243 -4.05 13.30 -0.50
N TYR A 244 -3.34 13.05 -1.57
CA TYR A 244 -2.29 12.07 -1.47
C TYR A 244 -1.26 12.65 -0.52
N MET A 245 -1.07 11.99 0.61
CA MET A 245 0.08 12.29 1.45
C MET A 245 1.35 11.79 0.76
N VAL A 246 1.70 12.39 -0.34
CA VAL A 246 3.05 12.32 -0.88
C VAL A 246 3.73 13.61 -0.41
N TYR A 247 4.09 13.62 0.87
CA TYR A 247 4.94 14.69 1.38
C TYR A 247 6.40 14.34 1.05
N PRO A 248 7.16 15.28 0.50
CA PRO A 248 6.82 16.62 0.01
C PRO A 248 6.55 16.70 -1.51
N PHE A 249 6.22 15.62 -2.15
CA PHE A 249 6.20 15.48 -3.60
C PHE A 249 4.79 15.18 -4.09
N ASP A 250 4.23 16.12 -4.83
CA ASP A 250 3.02 15.86 -5.57
C ASP A 250 3.32 15.07 -6.87
N ARG A 251 2.29 14.51 -7.45
CA ARG A 251 2.35 13.75 -8.70
C ARG A 251 3.01 14.55 -9.82
N ASP A 252 2.69 15.84 -9.91
CA ASP A 252 3.26 16.73 -10.92
C ASP A 252 4.77 16.88 -10.78
N THR A 253 5.28 16.84 -9.54
CA THR A 253 6.72 16.88 -9.27
C THR A 253 7.40 15.59 -9.74
N ILE A 254 6.81 14.42 -9.50
CA ILE A 254 7.28 13.14 -10.02
C ILE A 254 7.25 13.15 -11.55
N LEU A 255 6.14 13.57 -12.14
CA LEU A 255 5.95 13.60 -13.59
C LEU A 255 6.88 14.61 -14.29
N LYS A 256 7.13 15.76 -13.67
CA LYS A 256 8.07 16.77 -14.19
C LYS A 256 9.53 16.36 -14.02
N ALA A 257 9.82 15.51 -13.05
CA ALA A 257 11.15 15.02 -12.78
C ALA A 257 11.66 14.06 -13.85
N THR A 258 10.75 13.41 -14.54
CA THR A 258 11.02 12.41 -15.55
C THR A 258 10.72 13.00 -16.92
N THR A 259 11.50 12.65 -17.91
CA THR A 259 11.17 12.89 -19.32
C THR A 259 9.99 12.00 -19.74
N LEU A 260 8.90 12.03 -18.99
CA LEU A 260 7.66 11.40 -19.36
C LEU A 260 7.06 12.14 -20.56
N LYS A 261 7.64 11.92 -21.72
CA LYS A 261 6.97 12.12 -23.00
C LYS A 261 6.11 10.91 -23.37
N ALA A 262 6.03 9.94 -22.53
CA ALA A 262 5.33 8.73 -22.84
C ALA A 262 3.89 8.86 -22.38
N GLY A 263 3.01 8.96 -23.34
CA GLY A 263 1.67 8.42 -23.30
C GLY A 263 0.98 8.46 -21.95
N VAL A 264 0.68 9.67 -21.48
CA VAL A 264 -0.51 9.82 -20.64
C VAL A 264 -1.62 9.16 -21.45
N LYS A 265 -2.13 8.03 -20.98
CA LYS A 265 -3.35 7.47 -21.56
C LYS A 265 -4.40 8.57 -21.46
N ASN A 266 -4.82 9.10 -22.60
CA ASN A 266 -5.95 9.98 -22.72
C ASN A 266 -7.24 9.21 -22.44
#